data_9b520daa87e2a7b238a6609d9d5383f5
#
_entry.id   9b520daa87e2a7b238a6609d9d5383f5
#
_cell.length_a   1.000
_cell.length_b   1.000
_cell.length_c   1.000
_cell.angle_alpha   90.00
_cell.angle_beta   90.00
_cell.angle_gamma   90.00
#
_symmetry.space_group_name_H-M   'P 1'
#
loop_
_entity.id
_entity.type
_entity.pdbx_description
1 polymer ?
#
loop_
_entity_poly.entity_id
_entity_poly.type
_entity_poly.pdbx_seq_one_letter_code
_entity_poly.pdbx_strand_id
1 'polypeptide(L)'
;MRYGLVGSEMCIRDRLTLKLYDFKKPIIAAINGSAVGVGVTMTLPMDVRIASDNAKFGFVFAKRGIVPEACSSWFLPRIVGVSQSLEWMMSGEVFSAEEALKGKLIREITSQDNLVPRALEIAHKFSNKTSAVSVSLTRQMVWKMLGEKHPMSAHKIDSRGVYYLGRSNDVAEGISSFLEKRDPEFSDTVSKNMPEYYPWWQEEEFE
;
A
#
# COMPACT_ATOMS: atom_id res chain seq x y z
N MET A 1 31.51 -5.26 -15.23
CA MET A 1 30.55 -4.35 -14.58
C MET A 1 30.75 -4.46 -13.07
N ARG A 2 31.23 -3.43 -12.43
CA ARG A 2 31.26 -3.38 -10.97
C ARG A 2 29.81 -3.16 -10.50
N TYR A 3 29.24 -4.15 -9.86
CA TYR A 3 27.99 -3.98 -9.16
C TYR A 3 28.24 -3.11 -7.92
N GLY A 4 28.10 -1.81 -8.04
CA GLY A 4 28.05 -0.88 -6.92
C GLY A 4 26.69 -0.99 -6.21
N LEU A 5 26.42 -2.16 -5.62
CA LEU A 5 25.12 -2.44 -4.97
C LEU A 5 25.26 -2.69 -3.46
N VAL A 6 26.47 -2.67 -2.93
CA VAL A 6 26.70 -2.91 -1.50
C VAL A 6 27.74 -1.89 -1.01
N GLY A 7 27.27 -0.75 -0.61
CA GLY A 7 27.99 0.21 0.21
C GLY A 7 27.17 0.45 1.48
N SER A 8 27.74 1.15 2.44
CA SER A 8 27.12 1.59 3.68
C SER A 8 25.89 2.51 3.50
N GLU A 9 25.39 2.66 2.27
CA GLU A 9 24.23 3.46 1.93
C GLU A 9 23.02 2.56 1.66
N MET A 10 21.89 2.94 2.22
CA MET A 10 20.59 2.33 1.94
C MET A 10 20.36 2.20 0.44
N CYS A 11 19.98 1.02 -0.03
CA CYS A 11 19.66 0.79 -1.43
C CYS A 11 18.56 1.78 -1.88
N ILE A 12 18.75 2.43 -3.02
CA ILE A 12 17.77 3.40 -3.58
C ILE A 12 16.38 2.77 -3.71
N ARG A 13 16.31 1.47 -3.98
CA ARG A 13 15.06 0.71 -4.09
C ARG A 13 14.33 0.60 -2.77
N ASP A 14 15.06 0.39 -1.67
CA ASP A 14 14.47 0.34 -0.32
C ASP A 14 13.95 1.72 0.10
N ARG A 15 14.65 2.79 -0.26
CA ARG A 15 14.16 4.17 -0.07
C ARG A 15 12.84 4.43 -0.79
N LEU A 16 12.68 3.94 -2.03
CA LEU A 16 11.42 4.07 -2.77
C LEU A 16 10.29 3.33 -2.05
N THR A 17 10.53 2.09 -1.63
CA THR A 17 9.54 1.26 -0.94
C THR A 17 9.09 1.88 0.38
N LEU A 18 10.04 2.38 1.18
CA LEU A 18 9.72 3.08 2.43
C LEU A 18 8.94 4.38 2.19
N LYS A 19 9.30 5.16 1.16
CA LYS A 19 8.52 6.35 0.77
C LYS A 19 7.09 6.00 0.33
N LEU A 20 6.90 4.90 -0.41
CA LEU A 20 5.55 4.44 -0.78
C LEU A 20 4.76 3.96 0.44
N TYR A 21 5.42 3.31 1.39
CA TYR A 21 4.82 2.90 2.66
C TYR A 21 4.32 4.10 3.47
N ASP A 22 5.12 5.17 3.56
CA ASP A 22 4.78 6.39 4.29
C ASP A 22 3.91 7.38 3.50
N PHE A 23 3.59 7.05 2.24
CA PHE A 23 2.81 7.94 1.39
C PHE A 23 1.40 8.14 1.94
N LYS A 24 0.96 9.40 1.99
CA LYS A 24 -0.30 9.79 2.66
C LYS A 24 -1.56 9.45 1.88
N LYS A 25 -1.46 9.27 0.57
CA LYS A 25 -2.61 8.97 -0.30
C LYS A 25 -2.65 7.50 -0.69
N PRO A 26 -3.83 6.92 -0.91
CA PRO A 26 -3.93 5.57 -1.46
C PRO A 26 -3.19 5.43 -2.80
N ILE A 27 -2.54 4.29 -3.00
CA ILE A 27 -1.78 3.98 -4.21
C ILE A 27 -2.35 2.69 -4.82
N ILE A 28 -2.64 2.75 -6.11
CA ILE A 28 -3.11 1.59 -6.87
C ILE A 28 -2.05 1.21 -7.90
N ALA A 29 -1.60 -0.04 -7.87
CA ALA A 29 -0.75 -0.61 -8.90
C ALA A 29 -1.61 -1.21 -10.01
N ALA A 30 -1.49 -0.66 -11.21
CA ALA A 30 -2.09 -1.20 -12.43
C ALA A 30 -0.98 -1.85 -13.28
N ILE A 31 -0.85 -3.17 -13.18
CA ILE A 31 0.28 -3.93 -13.70
C ILE A 31 -0.07 -4.46 -15.10
N ASN A 32 0.47 -3.83 -16.13
CA ASN A 32 0.12 -4.08 -17.53
C ASN A 32 1.01 -5.10 -18.26
N GLY A 33 1.95 -5.73 -17.55
CA GLY A 33 2.90 -6.68 -18.16
C GLY A 33 3.78 -7.35 -17.12
N SER A 34 5.03 -7.63 -17.46
CA SER A 34 5.95 -8.35 -16.56
C SER A 34 6.39 -7.50 -15.38
N ALA A 35 6.08 -7.94 -14.17
CA ALA A 35 6.53 -7.40 -12.88
C ALA A 35 7.46 -8.41 -12.20
N VAL A 36 8.77 -8.35 -12.50
CA VAL A 36 9.77 -9.33 -12.05
C VAL A 36 10.87 -8.62 -11.27
N GLY A 37 11.35 -9.22 -10.18
CA GLY A 37 12.35 -8.61 -9.28
C GLY A 37 11.81 -7.31 -8.70
N VAL A 38 12.53 -6.18 -8.89
CA VAL A 38 12.08 -4.87 -8.41
C VAL A 38 10.70 -4.45 -8.96
N GLY A 39 10.35 -4.92 -10.14
CA GLY A 39 9.04 -4.61 -10.75
C GLY A 39 7.86 -5.12 -9.93
N VAL A 40 8.00 -6.23 -9.23
CA VAL A 40 6.97 -6.74 -8.31
C VAL A 40 7.17 -6.20 -6.89
N THR A 41 8.41 -6.16 -6.38
CA THR A 41 8.65 -5.78 -4.98
C THR A 41 8.28 -4.33 -4.70
N MET A 42 8.48 -3.40 -5.63
CA MET A 42 8.06 -2.01 -5.48
C MET A 42 6.54 -1.82 -5.37
N THR A 43 5.74 -2.80 -5.84
CA THR A 43 4.28 -2.72 -5.75
C THR A 43 3.72 -3.19 -4.42
N LEU A 44 4.52 -3.86 -3.59
CA LEU A 44 4.05 -4.46 -2.34
C LEU A 44 3.54 -3.43 -1.32
N PRO A 45 4.16 -2.24 -1.13
CA PRO A 45 3.64 -1.21 -0.23
C PRO A 45 2.44 -0.43 -0.82
N MET A 46 2.03 -0.70 -2.06
CA MET A 46 0.85 -0.09 -2.66
C MET A 46 -0.42 -0.79 -2.13
N ASP A 47 -1.52 -0.04 -2.01
CA ASP A 47 -2.69 -0.48 -1.27
C ASP A 47 -3.57 -1.47 -2.05
N VAL A 48 -3.67 -1.28 -3.35
CA VAL A 48 -4.40 -2.19 -4.25
C VAL A 48 -3.52 -2.53 -5.45
N ARG A 49 -3.46 -3.80 -5.82
CA ARG A 49 -2.81 -4.30 -7.04
C ARG A 49 -3.83 -4.97 -7.92
N ILE A 50 -3.90 -4.54 -9.18
CA ILE A 50 -4.66 -5.17 -10.24
C ILE A 50 -3.73 -5.43 -11.43
N ALA A 51 -4.03 -6.39 -12.26
CA ALA A 51 -3.17 -6.75 -13.38
C ALA A 51 -3.96 -7.01 -14.67
N SER A 52 -3.27 -6.86 -15.78
CA SER A 52 -3.75 -7.37 -17.05
C SER A 52 -3.60 -8.90 -17.11
N ASP A 53 -4.38 -9.52 -17.97
CA ASP A 53 -4.39 -10.97 -18.21
C ASP A 53 -3.04 -11.51 -18.72
N ASN A 54 -2.24 -10.68 -19.39
CA ASN A 54 -0.91 -11.04 -19.90
C ASN A 54 0.22 -10.74 -18.87
N ALA A 55 -0.10 -10.22 -17.68
CA ALA A 55 0.91 -9.89 -16.68
C ALA A 55 1.60 -11.16 -16.13
N LYS A 56 2.88 -11.01 -15.81
CA LYS A 56 3.70 -12.06 -15.18
C LYS A 56 4.42 -11.50 -13.98
N PHE A 57 4.59 -12.34 -12.98
CA PHE A 57 5.19 -11.97 -11.71
C PHE A 57 6.37 -12.90 -11.40
N GLY A 58 7.34 -12.42 -10.62
CA GLY A 58 8.44 -13.29 -10.20
C GLY A 58 9.37 -12.66 -9.17
N PHE A 59 9.63 -13.40 -8.10
CA PHE A 59 10.60 -13.05 -7.06
C PHE A 59 11.92 -13.77 -7.31
N VAL A 60 12.59 -13.43 -8.41
CA VAL A 60 13.69 -14.20 -9.04
C VAL A 60 15.05 -14.12 -8.33
N PHE A 61 15.09 -13.65 -7.09
CA PHE A 61 16.31 -13.34 -6.34
C PHE A 61 17.16 -14.58 -6.07
N ALA A 62 16.57 -15.67 -5.57
CA ALA A 62 17.26 -16.92 -5.27
C ALA A 62 17.94 -17.51 -6.52
N LYS A 63 17.30 -17.42 -7.70
CA LYS A 63 17.91 -17.84 -8.99
C LYS A 63 19.09 -16.96 -9.43
N ARG A 64 19.34 -15.85 -8.75
CA ARG A 64 20.49 -14.95 -8.99
C ARG A 64 21.51 -14.97 -7.86
N GLY A 65 21.34 -15.85 -6.86
CA GLY A 65 22.22 -15.98 -5.71
C GLY A 65 22.16 -14.77 -4.76
N ILE A 66 21.06 -14.02 -4.77
CA ILE A 66 20.82 -12.87 -3.88
C ILE A 66 19.55 -13.07 -3.08
N VAL A 67 19.44 -12.33 -1.98
CA VAL A 67 18.25 -12.31 -1.12
C VAL A 67 17.18 -11.36 -1.67
N PRO A 68 15.90 -11.52 -1.25
CA PRO A 68 14.84 -10.54 -1.53
C PRO A 68 15.22 -9.14 -1.08
N GLU A 69 14.79 -8.13 -1.84
CA GLU A 69 15.10 -6.70 -1.60
C GLU A 69 13.80 -5.88 -1.45
N ALA A 70 13.94 -4.55 -1.31
CA ALA A 70 12.82 -3.61 -1.23
C ALA A 70 11.82 -3.94 -0.11
N CYS A 71 12.31 -4.41 1.03
CA CYS A 71 11.51 -4.82 2.18
C CYS A 71 10.47 -5.91 1.85
N SER A 72 10.65 -6.65 0.75
CA SER A 72 9.68 -7.65 0.30
C SER A 72 9.51 -8.79 1.30
N SER A 73 10.54 -9.14 2.08
CA SER A 73 10.45 -10.11 3.18
C SER A 73 9.52 -9.65 4.31
N TRP A 74 9.26 -8.35 4.44
CA TRP A 74 8.30 -7.80 5.39
C TRP A 74 6.89 -7.72 4.79
N PHE A 75 6.76 -7.21 3.55
CA PHE A 75 5.47 -6.96 2.91
C PHE A 75 4.80 -8.24 2.40
N LEU A 76 5.51 -9.07 1.65
CA LEU A 76 4.89 -10.20 0.95
C LEU A 76 4.18 -11.18 1.89
N PRO A 77 4.79 -11.64 3.02
CA PRO A 77 4.11 -12.58 3.91
C PRO A 77 2.88 -11.97 4.61
N ARG A 78 2.79 -10.65 4.72
CA ARG A 78 1.61 -9.95 5.23
C ARG A 78 0.48 -9.86 4.21
N ILE A 79 0.80 -9.98 2.94
CA ILE A 79 -0.18 -9.91 1.84
C ILE A 79 -0.69 -11.31 1.48
N VAL A 80 0.21 -12.27 1.27
CA VAL A 80 -0.12 -13.59 0.73
C VAL A 80 0.03 -14.73 1.74
N GLY A 81 0.51 -14.45 2.94
CA GLY A 81 0.85 -15.44 3.95
C GLY A 81 2.26 -16.01 3.77
N VAL A 82 2.78 -16.63 4.86
CA VAL A 82 4.18 -17.09 4.92
C VAL A 82 4.46 -18.19 3.90
N SER A 83 3.59 -19.20 3.81
CA SER A 83 3.81 -20.36 2.95
C SER A 83 3.94 -19.97 1.47
N GLN A 84 3.00 -19.18 0.97
CA GLN A 84 3.03 -18.71 -0.42
C GLN A 84 4.23 -17.79 -0.69
N SER A 85 4.61 -16.97 0.28
CA SER A 85 5.79 -16.10 0.15
C SER A 85 7.08 -16.92 0.01
N LEU A 86 7.24 -17.95 0.84
CA LEU A 86 8.42 -18.81 0.79
C LEU A 86 8.49 -19.58 -0.52
N GLU A 87 7.37 -20.15 -0.98
CA GLU A 87 7.30 -20.84 -2.27
C GLU A 87 7.79 -19.95 -3.42
N TRP A 88 7.26 -18.76 -3.57
CA TRP A 88 7.63 -17.86 -4.66
C TRP A 88 9.05 -17.28 -4.52
N MET A 89 9.46 -16.92 -3.30
CA MET A 89 10.79 -16.33 -3.09
C MET A 89 11.92 -17.36 -3.19
N MET A 90 11.70 -18.59 -2.72
CA MET A 90 12.71 -19.64 -2.72
C MET A 90 12.84 -20.32 -4.09
N SER A 91 11.72 -20.57 -4.78
CA SER A 91 11.75 -21.12 -6.13
C SER A 91 12.31 -20.12 -7.15
N GLY A 92 12.04 -18.84 -6.95
CA GLY A 92 12.41 -17.79 -7.90
C GLY A 92 11.78 -17.97 -9.29
N GLU A 93 10.63 -18.65 -9.35
CA GLU A 93 9.90 -18.86 -10.60
C GLU A 93 9.10 -17.64 -11.02
N VAL A 94 8.84 -17.58 -12.32
CA VAL A 94 7.93 -16.57 -12.89
C VAL A 94 6.58 -17.25 -13.07
N PHE A 95 5.53 -16.60 -12.58
CA PHE A 95 4.17 -17.12 -12.57
C PHE A 95 3.19 -16.16 -13.22
N SER A 96 2.00 -16.65 -13.52
CA SER A 96 0.96 -15.93 -14.26
C SER A 96 0.13 -14.99 -13.36
N ALA A 97 -0.72 -14.18 -14.01
CA ALA A 97 -1.69 -13.34 -13.30
C ALA A 97 -2.73 -14.17 -12.53
N GLU A 98 -3.13 -15.35 -13.08
CA GLU A 98 -4.08 -16.25 -12.43
C GLU A 98 -3.50 -16.80 -11.10
N GLU A 99 -2.22 -17.19 -11.11
CA GLU A 99 -1.55 -17.63 -9.90
C GLU A 99 -1.39 -16.48 -8.90
N ALA A 100 -1.04 -15.29 -9.37
CA ALA A 100 -0.97 -14.10 -8.52
C ALA A 100 -2.33 -13.76 -7.87
N LEU A 101 -3.43 -13.95 -8.60
CA LEU A 101 -4.79 -13.78 -8.08
C LEU A 101 -5.13 -14.87 -7.05
N LYS A 102 -4.87 -16.13 -7.37
CA LYS A 102 -5.09 -17.27 -6.46
C LYS A 102 -4.30 -17.12 -5.15
N GLY A 103 -3.06 -16.66 -5.26
CA GLY A 103 -2.18 -16.37 -4.11
C GLY A 103 -2.48 -15.04 -3.42
N LYS A 104 -3.50 -14.29 -3.84
CA LYS A 104 -3.92 -13.00 -3.26
C LYS A 104 -2.88 -11.87 -3.38
N LEU A 105 -1.90 -11.98 -4.26
CA LEU A 105 -0.96 -10.91 -4.55
C LEU A 105 -1.66 -9.74 -5.25
N ILE A 106 -2.56 -10.06 -6.16
CA ILE A 106 -3.42 -9.09 -6.86
C ILE A 106 -4.88 -9.32 -6.50
N ARG A 107 -5.66 -8.26 -6.62
CA ARG A 107 -7.10 -8.27 -6.30
C ARG A 107 -7.96 -8.82 -7.43
N GLU A 108 -7.62 -8.48 -8.68
CA GLU A 108 -8.38 -8.85 -9.87
C GLU A 108 -7.51 -8.81 -11.13
N ILE A 109 -7.97 -9.51 -12.15
CA ILE A 109 -7.42 -9.50 -13.51
C ILE A 109 -8.43 -8.83 -14.44
N THR A 110 -7.93 -8.04 -15.37
CA THR A 110 -8.74 -7.39 -16.41
C THR A 110 -8.02 -7.45 -17.75
N SER A 111 -8.70 -7.13 -18.85
CA SER A 111 -8.01 -6.95 -20.13
C SER A 111 -7.09 -5.74 -20.08
N GLN A 112 -6.06 -5.73 -20.91
CA GLN A 112 -5.08 -4.64 -20.97
C GLN A 112 -5.73 -3.28 -21.21
N ASP A 113 -6.71 -3.21 -22.09
CA ASP A 113 -7.41 -1.95 -22.45
C ASP A 113 -8.26 -1.42 -21.28
N ASN A 114 -8.78 -2.31 -20.44
CA ASN A 114 -9.60 -1.94 -19.29
C ASN A 114 -8.79 -1.71 -18.01
N LEU A 115 -7.49 -1.98 -17.99
CA LEU A 115 -6.68 -1.93 -16.77
C LEU A 115 -6.66 -0.54 -16.13
N VAL A 116 -6.34 0.51 -16.89
CA VAL A 116 -6.31 1.88 -16.37
C VAL A 116 -7.72 2.40 -16.03
N PRO A 117 -8.75 2.24 -16.88
CA PRO A 117 -10.12 2.56 -16.51
C PRO A 117 -10.55 1.92 -15.19
N ARG A 118 -10.23 0.63 -15.00
CA ARG A 118 -10.57 -0.10 -13.78
C ARG A 118 -9.82 0.41 -12.55
N ALA A 119 -8.53 0.73 -12.70
CA ALA A 119 -7.76 1.36 -11.62
C ALA A 119 -8.37 2.70 -11.20
N LEU A 120 -8.80 3.52 -12.15
CA LEU A 120 -9.48 4.81 -11.87
C LEU A 120 -10.83 4.61 -11.17
N GLU A 121 -11.63 3.62 -11.55
CA GLU A 121 -12.87 3.28 -10.84
C GLU A 121 -12.60 2.92 -9.38
N ILE A 122 -11.52 2.18 -9.09
CA ILE A 122 -11.13 1.85 -7.72
C ILE A 122 -10.66 3.11 -6.99
N ALA A 123 -9.86 3.96 -7.64
CA ALA A 123 -9.39 5.22 -7.06
C ALA A 123 -10.56 6.15 -6.70
N HIS A 124 -11.57 6.23 -7.55
CA HIS A 124 -12.78 7.01 -7.30
C HIS A 124 -13.57 6.54 -6.08
N LYS A 125 -13.50 5.25 -5.70
CA LYS A 125 -14.11 4.76 -4.45
C LYS A 125 -13.41 5.31 -3.21
N PHE A 126 -12.15 5.72 -3.33
CA PHE A 126 -11.37 6.29 -2.22
C PHE A 126 -11.36 7.82 -2.22
N SER A 127 -11.81 8.47 -3.28
CA SER A 127 -11.80 9.92 -3.43
C SER A 127 -13.18 10.55 -3.54
N ASN A 128 -14.17 9.80 -4.06
CA ASN A 128 -15.52 10.34 -4.22
C ASN A 128 -16.31 10.12 -2.94
N LYS A 129 -16.86 11.20 -2.40
CA LYS A 129 -17.73 11.17 -1.20
C LYS A 129 -17.04 10.64 0.06
N THR A 130 -15.70 10.78 0.14
CA THR A 130 -14.88 10.39 1.30
C THR A 130 -13.96 11.53 1.71
N SER A 131 -13.80 11.74 3.02
CA SER A 131 -12.84 12.71 3.54
C SER A 131 -11.41 12.28 3.22
N ALA A 132 -10.65 13.15 2.54
CA ALA A 132 -9.27 12.88 2.16
C ALA A 132 -8.36 12.66 3.39
N VAL A 133 -8.60 13.36 4.48
CA VAL A 133 -7.86 13.22 5.74
C VAL A 133 -8.17 11.89 6.40
N SER A 134 -9.44 11.51 6.46
CA SER A 134 -9.86 10.21 7.02
C SER A 134 -9.27 9.04 6.23
N VAL A 135 -9.33 9.09 4.91
CA VAL A 135 -8.74 8.05 4.02
C VAL A 135 -7.23 7.94 4.24
N SER A 136 -6.52 9.09 4.34
CA SER A 136 -5.08 9.11 4.61
C SER A 136 -4.73 8.48 5.96
N LEU A 137 -5.42 8.88 7.02
CA LEU A 137 -5.21 8.31 8.35
C LEU A 137 -5.52 6.81 8.39
N THR A 138 -6.64 6.39 7.81
CA THR A 138 -7.03 4.97 7.72
C THR A 138 -5.92 4.15 7.05
N ARG A 139 -5.37 4.63 5.92
CA ARG A 139 -4.25 3.96 5.26
C ARG A 139 -3.07 3.77 6.20
N GLN A 140 -2.64 4.83 6.87
CA GLN A 140 -1.51 4.77 7.78
C GLN A 140 -1.78 3.88 8.99
N MET A 141 -2.99 3.95 9.55
CA MET A 141 -3.39 3.11 10.68
C MET A 141 -3.32 1.63 10.31
N VAL A 142 -3.87 1.23 9.17
CA VAL A 142 -3.82 -0.17 8.72
C VAL A 142 -2.38 -0.64 8.54
N TRP A 143 -1.54 0.10 7.80
CA TRP A 143 -0.16 -0.30 7.54
C TRP A 143 0.70 -0.34 8.82
N LYS A 144 0.61 0.68 9.66
CA LYS A 144 1.45 0.78 10.87
C LYS A 144 1.05 -0.25 11.94
N MET A 145 -0.24 -0.58 12.05
CA MET A 145 -0.70 -1.57 13.03
C MET A 145 -0.30 -3.00 12.69
N LEU A 146 0.08 -3.32 11.45
CA LEU A 146 0.61 -4.64 11.09
C LEU A 146 1.92 -5.03 11.80
N GLY A 147 2.65 -4.06 12.33
CA GLY A 147 3.87 -4.28 13.13
C GLY A 147 3.65 -4.30 14.63
N GLU A 148 2.45 -3.93 15.10
CA GLU A 148 2.17 -3.78 16.51
C GLU A 148 1.92 -5.11 17.23
N LYS A 149 2.39 -5.19 18.48
CA LYS A 149 2.29 -6.43 19.29
C LYS A 149 0.93 -6.63 19.94
N HIS A 150 0.14 -5.57 20.11
CA HIS A 150 -1.11 -5.63 20.86
C HIS A 150 -2.14 -4.64 20.30
N PRO A 151 -3.42 -4.99 20.22
CA PRO A 151 -4.48 -4.10 19.69
C PRO A 151 -4.66 -2.81 20.48
N MET A 152 -4.13 -2.69 21.70
CA MET A 152 -4.14 -1.44 22.45
C MET A 152 -3.41 -0.30 21.72
N SER A 153 -2.39 -0.60 20.92
CA SER A 153 -1.72 0.39 20.06
C SER A 153 -2.72 1.00 19.06
N ALA A 154 -3.52 0.16 18.40
CA ALA A 154 -4.59 0.62 17.51
C ALA A 154 -5.62 1.45 18.27
N HIS A 155 -6.13 0.94 19.41
CA HIS A 155 -7.14 1.64 20.23
C HIS A 155 -6.71 3.04 20.62
N LYS A 156 -5.44 3.25 20.98
CA LYS A 156 -4.90 4.57 21.34
C LYS A 156 -4.95 5.54 20.15
N ILE A 157 -4.61 5.07 18.95
CA ILE A 157 -4.62 5.89 17.74
C ILE A 157 -6.03 6.12 17.23
N ASP A 158 -6.89 5.10 17.24
CA ASP A 158 -8.30 5.21 16.90
C ASP A 158 -8.99 6.28 17.76
N SER A 159 -8.79 6.23 19.08
CA SER A 159 -9.38 7.19 20.02
C SER A 159 -8.91 8.63 19.75
N ARG A 160 -7.62 8.83 19.45
CA ARG A 160 -7.09 10.14 19.05
C ARG A 160 -7.68 10.60 17.73
N GLY A 161 -7.78 9.71 16.77
CA GLY A 161 -8.34 9.98 15.44
C GLY A 161 -9.79 10.43 15.53
N VAL A 162 -10.64 9.68 16.23
CA VAL A 162 -12.05 10.03 16.46
C VAL A 162 -12.19 11.35 17.20
N TYR A 163 -11.40 11.57 18.25
CA TYR A 163 -11.44 12.83 19.01
C TYR A 163 -11.04 14.03 18.17
N TYR A 164 -9.97 13.91 17.37
CA TYR A 164 -9.45 15.02 16.57
C TYR A 164 -10.38 15.31 15.39
N LEU A 165 -10.71 14.29 14.60
CA LEU A 165 -11.59 14.44 13.44
C LEU A 165 -13.01 14.83 13.83
N GLY A 166 -13.49 14.42 15.02
CA GLY A 166 -14.82 14.81 15.52
C GLY A 166 -15.05 16.32 15.62
N ARG A 167 -13.99 17.13 15.45
CA ARG A 167 -14.03 18.60 15.45
C ARG A 167 -13.73 19.21 14.09
N SER A 168 -13.52 18.38 13.07
CA SER A 168 -13.19 18.83 11.71
C SER A 168 -14.43 19.26 10.94
N ASN A 169 -14.21 20.08 9.90
CA ASN A 169 -15.27 20.45 8.98
C ASN A 169 -15.86 19.24 8.26
N ASP A 170 -15.01 18.28 7.92
CA ASP A 170 -15.43 17.08 7.19
C ASP A 170 -16.38 16.20 8.03
N VAL A 171 -16.20 16.09 9.35
CA VAL A 171 -17.15 15.35 10.20
C VAL A 171 -18.49 16.08 10.29
N ALA A 172 -18.48 17.41 10.43
CA ALA A 172 -19.72 18.20 10.43
C ALA A 172 -20.48 18.04 9.09
N GLU A 173 -19.77 18.12 7.97
CA GLU A 173 -20.32 17.88 6.64
C GLU A 173 -20.84 16.43 6.47
N GLY A 174 -20.06 15.45 6.90
CA GLY A 174 -20.45 14.03 6.81
C GLY A 174 -21.72 13.72 7.58
N ILE A 175 -21.95 14.35 8.75
CA ILE A 175 -23.18 14.21 9.53
C ILE A 175 -24.33 14.95 8.84
N SER A 176 -24.13 16.21 8.43
CA SER A 176 -25.19 17.01 7.79
C SER A 176 -25.67 16.39 6.49
N SER A 177 -24.75 16.02 5.60
CA SER A 177 -25.08 15.39 4.32
C SER A 177 -25.83 14.06 4.50
N PHE A 178 -25.47 13.25 5.51
CA PHE A 178 -26.17 12.01 5.84
C PHE A 178 -27.60 12.27 6.28
N LEU A 179 -27.83 13.25 7.17
CA LEU A 179 -29.17 13.60 7.67
C LEU A 179 -30.04 14.20 6.56
N GLU A 180 -29.45 15.00 5.69
CA GLU A 180 -30.10 15.66 4.55
C GLU A 180 -30.28 14.74 3.34
N LYS A 181 -29.70 13.52 3.37
CA LYS A 181 -29.73 12.54 2.28
C LYS A 181 -29.14 13.07 0.95
N ARG A 182 -28.11 13.85 1.03
CA ARG A 182 -27.35 14.37 -0.11
C ARG A 182 -25.90 13.84 -0.11
N ASP A 183 -25.23 14.03 -1.21
CA ASP A 183 -23.79 13.72 -1.29
C ASP A 183 -22.98 14.71 -0.45
N PRO A 184 -21.92 14.24 0.26
CA PRO A 184 -21.05 15.10 1.04
C PRO A 184 -20.09 15.90 0.16
N GLU A 185 -19.78 17.14 0.59
CA GLU A 185 -18.80 18.02 -0.02
C GLU A 185 -17.67 18.29 0.96
N PHE A 186 -16.71 17.33 1.07
CA PHE A 186 -15.59 17.43 1.98
C PHE A 186 -14.58 18.50 1.55
N SER A 187 -14.14 19.32 2.49
CA SER A 187 -13.25 20.46 2.26
C SER A 187 -11.84 20.30 2.84
N ASP A 188 -11.67 19.40 3.80
CA ASP A 188 -10.38 19.19 4.45
C ASP A 188 -9.38 18.48 3.51
N THR A 189 -8.12 18.91 3.56
CA THR A 189 -7.07 18.40 2.67
C THR A 189 -5.92 17.78 3.46
N VAL A 190 -5.29 16.74 2.91
CA VAL A 190 -4.14 16.07 3.50
C VAL A 190 -2.95 17.00 3.74
N SER A 191 -2.80 18.05 2.94
CA SER A 191 -1.70 19.02 3.06
C SER A 191 -1.87 20.04 4.20
N LYS A 192 -3.11 20.27 4.66
CA LYS A 192 -3.41 21.35 5.62
C LYS A 192 -4.06 20.86 6.90
N ASN A 193 -4.82 19.77 6.84
CA ASN A 193 -5.74 19.36 7.90
C ASN A 193 -5.38 18.01 8.56
N MET A 194 -4.17 17.50 8.32
CA MET A 194 -3.69 16.35 9.07
C MET A 194 -3.56 16.71 10.56
N PRO A 195 -3.92 15.79 11.49
CA PRO A 195 -3.86 16.06 12.91
C PRO A 195 -2.43 16.29 13.42
N GLU A 196 -2.27 17.12 14.46
CA GLU A 196 -0.97 17.47 15.05
C GLU A 196 -0.19 16.26 15.56
N TYR A 197 -0.87 15.19 15.97
CA TYR A 197 -0.22 13.95 16.41
C TYR A 197 0.30 13.08 15.26
N TYR A 198 0.07 13.45 14.02
CA TYR A 198 0.58 12.74 12.86
C TYR A 198 1.94 13.32 12.42
N PRO A 199 2.96 12.48 12.22
CA PRO A 199 2.98 11.03 12.42
C PRO A 199 3.06 10.68 13.92
N TRP A 200 2.43 9.58 14.35
CA TRP A 200 2.47 9.08 15.73
C TRP A 200 3.59 8.07 15.99
N TRP A 201 4.34 7.74 14.96
CA TRP A 201 5.53 6.87 15.00
C TRP A 201 6.80 7.70 14.85
N GLN A 202 7.91 7.11 15.29
CA GLN A 202 9.24 7.61 14.97
C GLN A 202 9.75 6.90 13.72
N GLU A 203 10.41 7.63 12.83
CA GLU A 203 11.08 7.04 11.69
C GLU A 203 12.32 6.27 12.19
N GLU A 204 12.47 5.02 11.76
CA GLU A 204 13.68 4.26 12.02
C GLU A 204 14.77 4.71 11.06
N GLU A 205 15.94 5.01 11.61
CA GLU A 205 17.11 5.40 10.84
C GLU A 205 17.83 4.16 10.34
N PHE A 206 18.40 4.26 9.16
CA PHE A 206 19.31 3.25 8.62
C PHE A 206 20.70 3.55 9.18
N GLU A 207 21.31 2.56 9.88
CA GLU A 207 22.68 2.65 10.44
C GLU A 207 23.75 2.86 9.38
#